data_9b3128f74c224bd3de32c7cc159fedb2
#
_entry.id   9b3128f74c224bd3de32c7cc159fedb2
#
_cell.length_a   1.000
_cell.length_b   1.000
_cell.length_c   1.000
_cell.angle_alpha   90.00
_cell.angle_beta   90.00
_cell.angle_gamma   90.00
#
_symmetry.space_group_name_H-M   'P 1'
#
loop_
_entity.id
_entity.type
_entity.pdbx_description
1 polymer ?
#
loop_
_entity_poly.entity_id
_entity_poly.type
_entity_poly.pdbx_seq_one_letter_code
_entity_poly.pdbx_strand_id
1 'polypeptide(L)'
;MSGPACPGRGVAAVRGMAAMRGIMPLAGSMFAGEVSTVRERVTGWLYLLGWIVVCRMPWRWAEWMFGQIADQLWRRRGPGVRQLEANLARVIGPDPPVMDLRRLSRAGMRSYLRYWLEAFRLPVIPPAEILGRMRAAGEEQTALRHLAAGRGVVFALPHMGNWEQAGAWIVLRGAGKVTTVAERLRPESLYHRFVAFRESLGMEVLPHSGGAGRFGVLAQRLRAGGLVGLLCERDLTGCGIEVEFFGEPARMMGGPAALAEQTGAALMPVTLWYEGENWGAHIHQEIPVPKTGTRPQKIAAMTQQLARVLEEGIATHPQDWHMLQKVFVADLPAGRLRPAGRQPPPAG
;
A
#
# COMPACT_ATOMS: atom_id res chain seq x y z
N MET A 1 45.53 17.25 21.11
CA MET A 1 44.73 18.29 20.42
C MET A 1 43.43 17.68 20.02
N SER A 2 42.40 18.07 20.70
CA SER A 2 41.05 17.48 20.72
C SER A 2 40.22 18.03 19.54
N GLY A 3 39.71 17.18 18.67
CA GLY A 3 38.75 17.56 17.66
C GLY A 3 37.32 17.55 18.21
N PRO A 4 36.41 18.44 17.77
CA PRO A 4 35.08 18.60 18.33
C PRO A 4 34.11 17.53 17.90
N ALA A 5 33.35 17.00 18.84
CA ALA A 5 32.25 16.08 18.66
C ALA A 5 31.06 16.78 17.97
N CYS A 6 30.49 16.13 16.94
CA CYS A 6 29.21 16.51 16.36
C CYS A 6 28.06 16.19 17.32
N PRO A 7 27.12 17.12 17.54
CA PRO A 7 25.93 16.84 18.35
C PRO A 7 24.91 16.02 17.55
N GLY A 8 24.51 14.90 18.12
CA GLY A 8 23.48 14.01 17.58
C GLY A 8 22.12 14.71 17.44
N ARG A 9 21.61 14.77 16.21
CA ARG A 9 20.21 15.06 15.91
C ARG A 9 19.39 13.76 15.90
N GLY A 10 19.02 13.32 17.07
CA GLY A 10 18.21 12.11 17.17
C GLY A 10 17.43 12.10 18.46
N VAL A 11 16.36 12.87 18.60
CA VAL A 11 15.33 12.64 19.66
C VAL A 11 14.02 13.43 19.38
N ALA A 12 13.71 13.84 18.17
CA ALA A 12 12.44 14.52 17.88
C ALA A 12 11.27 13.55 17.56
N ALA A 13 11.55 12.30 17.18
CA ALA A 13 10.51 11.33 16.77
C ALA A 13 9.75 10.68 17.95
N VAL A 14 10.29 10.73 19.18
CA VAL A 14 9.69 10.05 20.34
C VAL A 14 8.55 10.84 21.01
N ARG A 15 8.40 12.13 20.70
CA ARG A 15 7.32 12.96 21.29
C ARG A 15 5.92 12.71 20.71
N GLY A 16 5.79 12.05 19.54
CA GLY A 16 4.49 11.76 18.92
C GLY A 16 3.64 10.73 19.66
N MET A 17 4.25 9.80 20.39
CA MET A 17 3.51 8.71 21.05
C MET A 17 2.89 9.08 22.39
N ALA A 18 3.33 10.14 23.05
CA ALA A 18 2.66 10.65 24.25
C ALA A 18 1.30 11.32 23.94
N ALA A 19 1.08 11.73 22.69
CA ALA A 19 -0.17 12.33 22.22
C ALA A 19 -1.33 11.32 22.08
N MET A 20 -1.06 10.00 22.04
CA MET A 20 -2.12 8.99 21.90
C MET A 20 -3.05 8.87 23.12
N ARG A 21 -2.61 9.29 24.31
CA ARG A 21 -3.52 9.41 25.46
C ARG A 21 -4.54 10.54 25.32
N GLY A 22 -4.29 11.52 24.42
CA GLY A 22 -5.16 12.66 24.13
C GLY A 22 -6.17 12.46 23.01
N ILE A 23 -6.09 11.38 22.20
CA ILE A 23 -6.99 11.16 21.05
C ILE A 23 -8.37 10.61 21.48
N MET A 24 -8.53 10.12 22.69
CA MET A 24 -9.80 9.61 23.20
C MET A 24 -10.89 10.67 23.50
N PRO A 25 -10.61 11.96 23.78
CA PRO A 25 -11.69 12.92 24.08
C PRO A 25 -12.32 13.59 22.85
N LEU A 26 -11.86 13.36 21.63
CA LEU A 26 -12.37 14.07 20.43
C LEU A 26 -13.68 13.49 19.84
N ALA A 27 -14.37 12.63 20.55
CA ALA A 27 -15.65 12.09 20.09
C ALA A 27 -16.78 13.14 19.98
N GLY A 28 -16.64 14.29 20.64
CA GLY A 28 -17.69 15.31 20.71
C GLY A 28 -17.69 16.36 19.59
N SER A 29 -16.55 16.66 18.97
CA SER A 29 -16.44 17.80 18.04
C SER A 29 -16.45 17.43 16.54
N MET A 30 -16.44 16.15 16.19
CA MET A 30 -16.31 15.68 14.79
C MET A 30 -17.64 15.54 14.03
N PHE A 31 -18.77 15.94 14.62
CA PHE A 31 -20.09 15.81 13.98
C PHE A 31 -20.71 17.13 13.49
N ALA A 32 -19.95 18.21 13.47
CA ALA A 32 -20.42 19.53 13.08
C ALA A 32 -20.07 19.85 11.62
N GLY A 33 -20.58 19.13 10.62
CA GLY A 33 -20.24 19.47 9.25
C GLY A 33 -21.04 18.84 8.10
N GLU A 34 -21.73 17.72 8.33
CA GLU A 34 -22.63 17.14 7.31
C GLU A 34 -23.83 16.47 7.97
N VAL A 35 -24.98 16.55 7.34
CA VAL A 35 -26.23 15.90 7.79
C VAL A 35 -26.08 14.38 7.58
N SER A 36 -25.32 13.74 8.47
CA SER A 36 -25.20 12.28 8.48
C SER A 36 -26.50 11.68 9.02
N THR A 37 -27.04 10.69 8.30
CA THR A 37 -28.24 9.97 8.74
C THR A 37 -27.95 9.26 10.07
N VAL A 38 -28.98 9.06 10.92
CA VAL A 38 -28.87 8.30 12.18
C VAL A 38 -28.20 6.95 11.95
N ARG A 39 -28.51 6.31 10.81
CA ARG A 39 -27.91 5.04 10.39
C ARG A 39 -26.38 5.13 10.21
N GLU A 40 -25.89 6.20 9.60
CA GLU A 40 -24.44 6.41 9.42
C GLU A 40 -23.72 6.66 10.74
N ARG A 41 -24.35 7.40 11.66
CA ARG A 41 -23.82 7.62 13.01
C ARG A 41 -23.71 6.30 13.79
N VAL A 42 -24.78 5.51 13.82
CA VAL A 42 -24.80 4.19 14.49
C VAL A 42 -23.74 3.27 13.88
N THR A 43 -23.67 3.21 12.55
CA THR A 43 -22.66 2.41 11.86
C THR A 43 -21.24 2.87 12.22
N GLY A 44 -20.97 4.18 12.26
CA GLY A 44 -19.70 4.74 12.67
C GLY A 44 -19.32 4.38 14.12
N TRP A 45 -20.28 4.41 15.05
CA TRP A 45 -20.07 3.99 16.43
C TRP A 45 -19.77 2.49 16.56
N LEU A 46 -20.46 1.64 15.80
CA LEU A 46 -20.20 0.19 15.79
C LEU A 46 -18.81 -0.12 15.25
N TYR A 47 -18.37 0.57 14.19
CA TYR A 47 -16.99 0.44 13.68
C TYR A 47 -15.96 0.87 14.71
N LEU A 48 -16.19 1.99 15.40
CA LEU A 48 -15.30 2.47 16.45
C LEU A 48 -15.19 1.48 17.61
N LEU A 49 -16.34 1.00 18.09
CA LEU A 49 -16.38 0.01 19.17
C LEU A 49 -15.66 -1.27 18.75
N GLY A 50 -15.92 -1.76 17.54
CA GLY A 50 -15.22 -2.91 16.98
C GLY A 50 -13.71 -2.71 16.94
N TRP A 51 -13.26 -1.53 16.49
CA TRP A 51 -11.83 -1.18 16.47
C TRP A 51 -11.21 -1.20 17.87
N ILE A 52 -11.85 -0.54 18.85
CA ILE A 52 -11.39 -0.52 20.24
C ILE A 52 -11.29 -1.93 20.82
N VAL A 53 -12.31 -2.77 20.57
CA VAL A 53 -12.32 -4.17 21.01
C VAL A 53 -11.16 -4.94 20.40
N VAL A 54 -10.93 -4.84 19.09
CA VAL A 54 -9.82 -5.50 18.39
C VAL A 54 -8.45 -5.03 18.93
N CYS A 55 -8.28 -3.74 19.22
CA CYS A 55 -7.05 -3.21 19.81
C CYS A 55 -6.76 -3.75 21.23
N ARG A 56 -7.81 -4.02 22.02
CA ARG A 56 -7.69 -4.51 23.41
C ARG A 56 -7.74 -6.01 23.57
N MET A 57 -8.24 -6.72 22.56
CA MET A 57 -8.31 -8.17 22.58
C MET A 57 -6.91 -8.78 22.60
N PRO A 58 -6.65 -9.85 23.38
CA PRO A 58 -5.40 -10.60 23.29
C PRO A 58 -5.12 -11.05 21.84
N TRP A 59 -3.85 -10.97 21.40
CA TRP A 59 -3.47 -11.24 20.01
C TRP A 59 -4.03 -12.57 19.49
N ARG A 60 -3.83 -13.66 20.23
CA ARG A 60 -4.26 -15.01 19.81
C ARG A 60 -5.77 -15.12 19.58
N TRP A 61 -6.59 -14.41 20.37
CA TRP A 61 -8.03 -14.39 20.20
C TRP A 61 -8.45 -13.57 18.97
N ALA A 62 -7.80 -12.42 18.76
CA ALA A 62 -8.05 -11.59 17.59
C ALA A 62 -7.64 -12.33 16.30
N GLU A 63 -6.48 -12.95 16.27
CA GLU A 63 -5.98 -13.75 15.15
C GLU A 63 -6.90 -14.93 14.85
N TRP A 64 -7.31 -15.69 15.87
CA TRP A 64 -8.29 -16.77 15.71
C TRP A 64 -9.59 -16.27 15.12
N MET A 65 -10.16 -15.19 15.66
CA MET A 65 -11.41 -14.59 15.20
C MET A 65 -11.32 -14.16 13.73
N PHE A 66 -10.27 -13.42 13.36
CA PHE A 66 -10.08 -12.98 11.98
C PHE A 66 -9.83 -14.18 11.04
N GLY A 67 -9.15 -15.22 11.51
CA GLY A 67 -9.00 -16.48 10.79
C GLY A 67 -10.33 -17.18 10.53
N GLN A 68 -11.25 -17.21 11.52
CA GLN A 68 -12.61 -17.78 11.32
C GLN A 68 -13.43 -16.95 10.33
N ILE A 69 -13.33 -15.62 10.40
CA ILE A 69 -13.99 -14.71 9.45
C ILE A 69 -13.44 -14.95 8.03
N ALA A 70 -12.11 -15.07 7.87
CA ALA A 70 -11.47 -15.37 6.60
C ALA A 70 -11.97 -16.68 5.99
N ASP A 71 -11.99 -17.75 6.80
CA ASP A 71 -12.48 -19.07 6.39
C ASP A 71 -13.96 -19.03 5.99
N GLN A 72 -14.79 -18.29 6.72
CA GLN A 72 -16.19 -18.14 6.40
C GLN A 72 -16.42 -17.38 5.08
N LEU A 73 -15.69 -16.27 4.86
CA LEU A 73 -15.74 -15.52 3.61
C LEU A 73 -15.27 -16.37 2.43
N TRP A 74 -14.18 -17.13 2.63
CA TRP A 74 -13.66 -18.06 1.63
C TRP A 74 -14.66 -19.17 1.28
N ARG A 75 -15.32 -19.79 2.27
CA ARG A 75 -16.36 -20.82 2.05
C ARG A 75 -17.55 -20.29 1.25
N ARG A 76 -17.97 -19.05 1.53
CA ARG A 76 -19.07 -18.38 0.80
C ARG A 76 -18.72 -18.10 -0.67
N ARG A 77 -17.44 -18.11 -1.03
CA ARG A 77 -16.93 -17.94 -2.40
C ARG A 77 -17.57 -16.76 -3.13
N GLY A 78 -17.66 -15.59 -2.45
CA GLY A 78 -18.16 -14.35 -3.05
C GLY A 78 -17.34 -13.88 -4.27
N PRO A 79 -17.76 -12.80 -4.95
CA PRO A 79 -17.08 -12.31 -6.15
C PRO A 79 -15.59 -12.03 -5.94
N GLY A 80 -15.20 -11.44 -4.80
CA GLY A 80 -13.79 -11.17 -4.48
C GLY A 80 -12.96 -12.45 -4.31
N VAL A 81 -13.51 -13.50 -3.67
CA VAL A 81 -12.79 -14.78 -3.53
C VAL A 81 -12.62 -15.45 -4.89
N ARG A 82 -13.63 -15.42 -5.75
CA ARG A 82 -13.52 -15.96 -7.12
C ARG A 82 -12.48 -15.21 -7.95
N GLN A 83 -12.42 -13.87 -7.79
CA GLN A 83 -11.40 -13.09 -8.46
C GLN A 83 -10.00 -13.37 -7.91
N LEU A 84 -9.84 -13.52 -6.59
CA LEU A 84 -8.58 -13.94 -5.99
C LEU A 84 -8.13 -15.30 -6.56
N GLU A 85 -9.03 -16.27 -6.68
CA GLU A 85 -8.72 -17.58 -7.29
C GLU A 85 -8.29 -17.43 -8.74
N ALA A 86 -8.99 -16.61 -9.54
CA ALA A 86 -8.63 -16.35 -10.93
C ALA A 86 -7.25 -15.68 -11.07
N ASN A 87 -6.93 -14.74 -10.20
CA ASN A 87 -5.62 -14.08 -10.18
C ASN A 87 -4.52 -15.06 -9.75
N LEU A 88 -4.74 -15.84 -8.68
CA LEU A 88 -3.77 -16.82 -8.18
C LEU A 88 -3.53 -17.97 -9.15
N ALA A 89 -4.54 -18.38 -9.93
CA ALA A 89 -4.37 -19.40 -10.97
C ALA A 89 -3.30 -18.99 -12.00
N ARG A 90 -3.26 -17.69 -12.37
CA ARG A 90 -2.25 -17.17 -13.28
C ARG A 90 -0.84 -17.17 -12.68
N VAL A 91 -0.76 -16.93 -11.36
CA VAL A 91 0.53 -16.94 -10.63
C VAL A 91 1.15 -18.33 -10.58
N ILE A 92 0.31 -19.37 -10.33
CA ILE A 92 0.81 -20.75 -10.16
C ILE A 92 0.82 -21.57 -11.45
N GLY A 93 0.41 -20.97 -12.57
CA GLY A 93 0.47 -21.56 -13.89
C GLY A 93 -0.88 -21.90 -14.51
N PRO A 94 -0.90 -22.28 -15.80
CA PRO A 94 -2.14 -22.37 -16.60
C PRO A 94 -3.11 -23.47 -16.13
N ASP A 95 -2.62 -24.57 -15.55
CA ASP A 95 -3.43 -25.71 -15.13
C ASP A 95 -3.15 -26.16 -13.70
N PRO A 96 -3.36 -25.26 -12.69
CA PRO A 96 -3.09 -25.61 -11.32
C PRO A 96 -4.07 -26.68 -10.81
N PRO A 97 -3.62 -27.66 -10.03
CA PRO A 97 -4.53 -28.58 -9.37
C PRO A 97 -5.56 -27.83 -8.54
N VAL A 98 -6.86 -28.14 -8.73
CA VAL A 98 -7.97 -27.44 -8.08
C VAL A 98 -7.79 -27.38 -6.54
N MET A 99 -7.27 -28.46 -5.94
CA MET A 99 -7.03 -28.52 -4.50
C MET A 99 -5.92 -27.58 -4.06
N ASP A 100 -4.87 -27.37 -4.85
CA ASP A 100 -3.78 -26.46 -4.54
C ASP A 100 -4.22 -25.01 -4.66
N LEU A 101 -4.97 -24.67 -5.70
CA LEU A 101 -5.58 -23.35 -5.86
C LEU A 101 -6.54 -23.04 -4.70
N ARG A 102 -7.36 -24.00 -4.28
CA ARG A 102 -8.29 -23.82 -3.15
C ARG A 102 -7.56 -23.64 -1.83
N ARG A 103 -6.46 -24.35 -1.59
CA ARG A 103 -5.60 -24.19 -0.40
C ARG A 103 -4.94 -22.81 -0.43
N LEU A 104 -4.37 -22.41 -1.57
CA LEU A 104 -3.71 -21.14 -1.76
C LEU A 104 -4.68 -19.97 -1.58
N SER A 105 -5.88 -20.00 -2.18
CA SER A 105 -6.88 -18.95 -2.01
C SER A 105 -7.40 -18.82 -0.57
N ARG A 106 -7.48 -19.94 0.17
CA ARG A 106 -7.79 -19.92 1.61
C ARG A 106 -6.68 -19.23 2.40
N ALA A 107 -5.42 -19.57 2.12
CA ALA A 107 -4.26 -18.90 2.73
C ALA A 107 -4.27 -17.41 2.38
N GLY A 108 -4.57 -17.05 1.13
CA GLY A 108 -4.69 -15.67 0.68
C GLY A 108 -5.77 -14.88 1.43
N MET A 109 -6.94 -15.47 1.65
CA MET A 109 -8.00 -14.84 2.45
C MET A 109 -7.60 -14.66 3.92
N ARG A 110 -6.87 -15.60 4.51
CA ARG A 110 -6.33 -15.48 5.87
C ARG A 110 -5.26 -14.40 5.96
N SER A 111 -4.35 -14.33 4.98
CA SER A 111 -3.35 -13.28 4.85
C SER A 111 -3.99 -11.90 4.70
N TYR A 112 -5.02 -11.77 3.86
CA TYR A 112 -5.78 -10.53 3.69
C TYR A 112 -6.47 -10.07 4.99
N LEU A 113 -7.08 -10.98 5.73
CA LEU A 113 -7.71 -10.63 7.01
C LEU A 113 -6.68 -10.35 8.12
N ARG A 114 -5.50 -10.98 8.08
CA ARG A 114 -4.35 -10.65 8.94
C ARG A 114 -3.89 -9.21 8.68
N TYR A 115 -3.78 -8.78 7.42
CA TYR A 115 -3.47 -7.39 7.09
C TYR A 115 -4.43 -6.42 7.79
N TRP A 116 -5.74 -6.66 7.71
CA TRP A 116 -6.72 -5.79 8.38
C TRP A 116 -6.59 -5.82 9.90
N LEU A 117 -6.41 -6.99 10.50
CA LEU A 117 -6.20 -7.12 11.94
C LEU A 117 -4.99 -6.29 12.38
N GLU A 118 -3.86 -6.44 11.69
CA GLU A 118 -2.62 -5.75 12.01
C GLU A 118 -2.72 -4.24 11.74
N ALA A 119 -3.38 -3.82 10.65
CA ALA A 119 -3.62 -2.42 10.35
C ALA A 119 -4.46 -1.74 11.44
N PHE A 120 -5.52 -2.41 11.95
CA PHE A 120 -6.28 -1.89 13.09
C PHE A 120 -5.46 -1.81 14.37
N ARG A 121 -4.54 -2.74 14.60
CA ARG A 121 -3.71 -2.78 15.81
C ARG A 121 -2.42 -1.97 15.74
N LEU A 122 -1.99 -1.55 14.56
CA LEU A 122 -0.76 -0.79 14.37
C LEU A 122 -0.62 0.41 15.32
N PRO A 123 -1.70 1.17 15.66
CA PRO A 123 -1.62 2.27 16.64
C PRO A 123 -1.13 1.88 18.04
N VAL A 124 -1.28 0.61 18.41
CA VAL A 124 -0.91 0.13 19.76
C VAL A 124 0.35 -0.75 19.74
N ILE A 125 0.96 -0.96 18.57
CA ILE A 125 2.24 -1.69 18.44
C ILE A 125 3.40 -0.74 18.78
N PRO A 126 4.28 -1.10 19.74
CA PRO A 126 5.44 -0.28 20.07
C PRO A 126 6.41 -0.14 18.88
N PRO A 127 7.07 1.02 18.69
CA PRO A 127 8.07 1.21 17.62
C PRO A 127 9.20 0.18 17.65
N ALA A 128 9.65 -0.23 18.82
CA ALA A 128 10.68 -1.26 18.97
C ALA A 128 10.22 -2.62 18.43
N GLU A 129 8.94 -2.95 18.57
CA GLU A 129 8.37 -4.17 18.00
C GLU A 129 8.29 -4.08 16.47
N ILE A 130 7.88 -2.93 15.92
CA ILE A 130 7.86 -2.71 14.46
C ILE A 130 9.26 -2.90 13.89
N LEU A 131 10.28 -2.28 14.50
CA LEU A 131 11.67 -2.43 14.07
C LEU A 131 12.19 -3.86 14.23
N GLY A 132 11.84 -4.51 15.34
CA GLY A 132 12.33 -5.87 15.66
C GLY A 132 11.71 -6.98 14.84
N ARG A 133 10.47 -6.79 14.35
CA ARG A 133 9.75 -7.82 13.57
C ARG A 133 9.92 -7.68 12.06
N MET A 134 10.36 -6.53 11.55
CA MET A 134 10.59 -6.36 10.11
C MET A 134 11.88 -7.06 9.67
N ARG A 135 11.78 -7.89 8.67
CA ARG A 135 12.88 -8.58 7.99
C ARG A 135 13.03 -7.96 6.61
N ALA A 136 13.80 -6.88 6.54
CA ALA A 136 14.06 -6.19 5.28
C ALA A 136 15.29 -6.77 4.59
N ALA A 137 15.20 -6.91 3.27
CA ALA A 137 16.27 -7.34 2.39
C ALA A 137 16.40 -6.40 1.18
N GLY A 138 17.50 -6.52 0.43
CA GLY A 138 17.76 -5.76 -0.79
C GLY A 138 18.29 -4.36 -0.52
N GLU A 139 17.77 -3.37 -1.24
CA GLU A 139 18.36 -2.04 -1.42
C GLU A 139 17.90 -0.99 -0.39
N GLU A 140 17.59 -1.38 0.86
CA GLU A 140 17.21 -0.43 1.93
C GLU A 140 18.23 0.72 2.08
N GLN A 141 19.50 0.36 2.18
CA GLN A 141 20.56 1.36 2.38
C GLN A 141 20.73 2.28 1.17
N THR A 142 20.47 1.78 -0.03
CA THR A 142 20.50 2.60 -1.26
C THR A 142 19.33 3.59 -1.26
N ALA A 143 18.13 3.17 -0.88
CA ALA A 143 16.99 4.06 -0.75
C ALA A 143 17.24 5.17 0.29
N LEU A 144 17.77 4.82 1.47
CA LEU A 144 18.10 5.80 2.52
C LEU A 144 19.22 6.75 2.07
N ARG A 145 20.22 6.29 1.32
CA ARG A 145 21.27 7.16 0.75
C ARG A 145 20.71 8.14 -0.28
N HIS A 146 19.77 7.73 -1.13
CA HIS A 146 19.10 8.64 -2.06
C HIS A 146 18.37 9.75 -1.30
N LEU A 147 17.58 9.39 -0.29
CA LEU A 147 16.86 10.37 0.53
C LEU A 147 17.81 11.32 1.26
N ALA A 148 18.88 10.81 1.85
CA ALA A 148 19.92 11.61 2.52
C ALA A 148 20.64 12.58 1.56
N ALA A 149 20.80 12.19 0.29
CA ALA A 149 21.37 13.03 -0.76
C ALA A 149 20.34 14.03 -1.35
N GLY A 150 19.11 14.10 -0.83
CA GLY A 150 18.05 14.96 -1.36
C GLY A 150 17.43 14.47 -2.66
N ARG A 151 17.70 13.24 -3.08
CA ARG A 151 17.05 12.59 -4.22
C ARG A 151 15.79 11.89 -3.75
N GLY A 152 14.63 12.27 -4.29
CA GLY A 152 13.36 11.62 -3.99
C GLY A 152 13.37 10.14 -4.36
N VAL A 153 12.53 9.35 -3.65
CA VAL A 153 12.35 7.92 -3.90
C VAL A 153 10.86 7.61 -4.08
N VAL A 154 10.53 6.83 -5.10
CA VAL A 154 9.20 6.25 -5.32
C VAL A 154 9.27 4.77 -4.99
N PHE A 155 8.63 4.35 -3.92
CA PHE A 155 8.36 2.94 -3.66
C PHE A 155 7.08 2.53 -4.39
N ALA A 156 7.20 1.58 -5.31
CA ALA A 156 6.10 1.01 -6.05
C ALA A 156 5.81 -0.40 -5.54
N LEU A 157 4.61 -0.59 -4.96
CA LEU A 157 4.24 -1.81 -4.25
C LEU A 157 3.02 -2.47 -4.88
N PRO A 158 2.92 -3.83 -4.82
CA PRO A 158 1.65 -4.51 -5.03
C PRO A 158 0.82 -4.50 -3.74
N HIS A 159 -0.49 -4.80 -3.83
CA HIS A 159 -1.33 -5.07 -2.67
C HIS A 159 -0.95 -6.42 -2.04
N MET A 160 0.17 -6.45 -1.34
CA MET A 160 0.80 -7.66 -0.83
C MET A 160 1.35 -7.44 0.58
N GLY A 161 1.24 -8.46 1.45
CA GLY A 161 1.74 -8.39 2.81
C GLY A 161 1.14 -7.25 3.63
N ASN A 162 1.95 -6.54 4.41
CA ASN A 162 1.47 -5.41 5.23
C ASN A 162 2.20 -4.11 4.91
N TRP A 163 1.69 -3.36 3.94
CA TRP A 163 2.26 -2.06 3.53
C TRP A 163 2.11 -0.96 4.59
N GLU A 164 1.15 -1.07 5.53
CA GLU A 164 1.03 -0.12 6.64
C GLU A 164 2.21 -0.29 7.62
N GLN A 165 2.56 -1.53 7.96
CA GLN A 165 3.72 -1.83 8.79
C GLN A 165 5.02 -1.44 8.09
N ALA A 166 5.14 -1.72 6.80
CA ALA A 166 6.31 -1.32 6.00
C ALA A 166 6.46 0.20 5.96
N GLY A 167 5.35 0.94 5.81
CA GLY A 167 5.34 2.40 5.85
C GLY A 167 5.77 2.95 7.22
N ALA A 168 5.24 2.40 8.32
CA ALA A 168 5.65 2.77 9.67
C ALA A 168 7.13 2.43 9.93
N TRP A 169 7.57 1.26 9.50
CA TRP A 169 8.94 0.80 9.65
C TRP A 169 9.94 1.72 8.93
N ILE A 170 9.71 2.08 7.67
CA ILE A 170 10.67 2.90 6.92
C ILE A 170 10.77 4.33 7.47
N VAL A 171 9.67 4.87 8.04
CA VAL A 171 9.68 6.13 8.79
C VAL A 171 10.59 6.00 10.02
N LEU A 172 10.45 4.92 10.79
CA LEU A 172 11.30 4.65 11.96
C LEU A 172 12.76 4.41 11.61
N ARG A 173 13.04 3.96 10.38
CA ARG A 173 14.42 3.82 9.83
C ARG A 173 15.05 5.15 9.41
N GLY A 174 14.32 6.24 9.51
CA GLY A 174 14.85 7.58 9.23
C GLY A 174 14.61 8.07 7.79
N ALA A 175 13.72 7.43 7.03
CA ALA A 175 13.35 7.90 5.69
C ALA A 175 12.60 9.25 5.67
N GLY A 176 12.28 9.79 6.85
CA GLY A 176 11.45 10.98 6.96
C GLY A 176 9.96 10.67 6.71
N LYS A 177 9.23 11.66 6.22
CA LYS A 177 7.78 11.53 5.96
C LYS A 177 7.53 10.73 4.69
N VAL A 178 6.66 9.73 4.77
CA VAL A 178 6.18 8.96 3.61
C VAL A 178 4.89 9.57 3.09
N THR A 179 4.86 10.03 1.85
CA THR A 179 3.64 10.50 1.19
C THR A 179 2.98 9.36 0.42
N THR A 180 1.69 9.12 0.66
CA THR A 180 0.91 8.08 -0.03
C THR A 180 -0.45 8.59 -0.47
N VAL A 181 -1.14 7.82 -1.30
CA VAL A 181 -2.50 8.10 -1.77
C VAL A 181 -3.45 7.05 -1.23
N ALA A 182 -4.57 7.47 -0.64
CA ALA A 182 -5.60 6.56 -0.16
C ALA A 182 -6.94 6.77 -0.85
N GLU A 183 -7.63 5.67 -1.15
CA GLU A 183 -9.04 5.72 -1.55
C GLU A 183 -9.90 6.23 -0.38
N ARG A 184 -10.92 7.02 -0.67
CA ARG A 184 -11.91 7.46 0.32
C ARG A 184 -12.74 6.26 0.76
N LEU A 185 -12.52 5.82 1.98
CA LEU A 185 -13.32 4.78 2.61
C LEU A 185 -14.69 5.34 3.04
N ARG A 186 -15.73 4.52 2.96
CA ARG A 186 -17.04 4.85 3.55
C ARG A 186 -17.29 3.97 4.78
N PRO A 187 -17.84 4.51 5.87
CA PRO A 187 -18.24 5.90 6.11
C PRO A 187 -17.04 6.86 6.26
N GLU A 188 -17.24 8.14 5.96
CA GLU A 188 -16.23 9.20 5.96
C GLU A 188 -15.49 9.31 7.32
N SER A 189 -16.19 9.07 8.42
CA SER A 189 -15.62 9.04 9.77
C SER A 189 -14.53 7.96 9.93
N LEU A 190 -14.64 6.83 9.25
CA LEU A 190 -13.62 5.79 9.22
C LEU A 190 -12.40 6.25 8.42
N TYR A 191 -12.63 6.90 7.27
CA TYR A 191 -11.57 7.47 6.45
C TYR A 191 -10.73 8.48 7.24
N HIS A 192 -11.35 9.47 7.89
CA HIS A 192 -10.63 10.47 8.68
C HIS A 192 -9.81 9.86 9.81
N ARG A 193 -10.30 8.80 10.45
CA ARG A 193 -9.53 8.09 11.49
C ARG A 193 -8.34 7.34 10.92
N PHE A 194 -8.51 6.71 9.78
CA PHE A 194 -7.40 6.05 9.08
C PHE A 194 -6.33 7.05 8.63
N VAL A 195 -6.74 8.22 8.13
CA VAL A 195 -5.83 9.31 7.77
C VAL A 195 -5.09 9.81 9.01
N ALA A 196 -5.81 10.21 10.06
CA ALA A 196 -5.21 10.70 11.30
C ALA A 196 -4.25 9.68 11.93
N PHE A 197 -4.59 8.40 11.85
CA PHE A 197 -3.72 7.33 12.28
C PHE A 197 -2.42 7.26 11.46
N ARG A 198 -2.50 7.24 10.13
CA ARG A 198 -1.31 7.24 9.27
C ARG A 198 -0.45 8.48 9.47
N GLU A 199 -1.07 9.64 9.65
CA GLU A 199 -0.37 10.88 9.97
C GLU A 199 0.39 10.80 11.31
N SER A 200 -0.18 10.13 12.31
CA SER A 200 0.50 9.90 13.60
C SER A 200 1.73 8.98 13.48
N LEU A 201 1.79 8.17 12.42
CA LEU A 201 2.95 7.33 12.09
C LEU A 201 4.01 8.07 11.24
N GLY A 202 3.81 9.36 10.94
CA GLY A 202 4.71 10.14 10.09
C GLY A 202 4.43 10.01 8.60
N MET A 203 3.25 9.50 8.21
CA MET A 203 2.82 9.47 6.81
C MET A 203 2.03 10.72 6.45
N GLU A 204 2.07 11.13 5.18
CA GLU A 204 1.19 12.12 4.59
C GLU A 204 0.23 11.40 3.64
N VAL A 205 -1.07 11.53 3.90
CA VAL A 205 -2.08 10.83 3.11
C VAL A 205 -2.82 11.82 2.22
N LEU A 206 -2.67 11.66 0.90
CA LEU A 206 -3.41 12.45 -0.07
C LEU A 206 -4.69 11.70 -0.48
N PRO A 207 -5.85 12.38 -0.58
CA PRO A 207 -7.09 11.75 -1.00
C PRO A 207 -7.02 11.33 -2.47
N HIS A 208 -7.62 10.19 -2.82
CA HIS A 208 -7.64 9.70 -4.21
C HIS A 208 -8.45 10.62 -5.15
N SER A 209 -9.44 11.35 -4.67
CA SER A 209 -10.19 12.38 -5.42
C SER A 209 -9.37 13.66 -5.52
N GLY A 210 -9.09 14.17 -6.72
CA GLY A 210 -8.33 15.43 -6.90
C GLY A 210 -7.52 15.56 -8.19
N GLY A 211 -7.62 14.62 -9.13
CA GLY A 211 -7.11 14.74 -10.50
C GLY A 211 -5.64 15.17 -10.63
N ALA A 212 -5.37 16.08 -11.57
CA ALA A 212 -4.02 16.56 -11.92
C ALA A 212 -3.28 17.25 -10.76
N GLY A 213 -3.99 17.91 -9.83
CA GLY A 213 -3.38 18.60 -8.68
C GLY A 213 -2.59 17.66 -7.76
N ARG A 214 -3.08 16.42 -7.56
CA ARG A 214 -2.42 15.43 -6.72
C ARG A 214 -1.09 14.94 -7.29
N PHE A 215 -1.04 14.68 -8.59
CA PHE A 215 0.23 14.30 -9.25
C PHE A 215 1.29 15.40 -9.07
N GLY A 216 0.87 16.69 -9.15
CA GLY A 216 1.73 17.84 -8.88
C GLY A 216 2.27 17.85 -7.45
N VAL A 217 1.44 17.53 -6.45
CA VAL A 217 1.86 17.46 -5.04
C VAL A 217 2.87 16.32 -4.84
N LEU A 218 2.62 15.12 -5.38
CA LEU A 218 3.56 14.00 -5.31
C LEU A 218 4.91 14.35 -5.96
N ALA A 219 4.88 14.97 -7.16
CA ALA A 219 6.09 15.42 -7.83
C ALA A 219 6.84 16.50 -7.02
N GLN A 220 6.14 17.39 -6.35
CA GLN A 220 6.75 18.39 -5.46
C GLN A 220 7.45 17.73 -4.27
N ARG A 221 6.82 16.72 -3.62
CA ARG A 221 7.43 15.97 -2.52
C ARG A 221 8.70 15.26 -2.97
N LEU A 222 8.68 14.62 -4.15
CA LEU A 222 9.85 13.94 -4.70
C LEU A 222 11.00 14.90 -5.04
N ARG A 223 10.70 16.07 -5.65
CA ARG A 223 11.73 17.11 -5.91
C ARG A 223 12.32 17.68 -4.63
N ALA A 224 11.57 17.66 -3.53
CA ALA A 224 12.06 18.04 -2.20
C ALA A 224 12.86 16.92 -1.51
N GLY A 225 13.19 15.82 -2.20
CA GLY A 225 13.94 14.70 -1.65
C GLY A 225 13.11 13.77 -0.77
N GLY A 226 11.78 13.79 -0.88
CA GLY A 226 10.87 12.98 -0.07
C GLY A 226 10.65 11.58 -0.60
N LEU A 227 10.01 10.74 0.23
CA LEU A 227 9.60 9.38 -0.09
C LEU A 227 8.11 9.33 -0.43
N VAL A 228 7.78 8.74 -1.57
CA VAL A 228 6.41 8.49 -2.03
C VAL A 228 6.18 6.99 -2.13
N GLY A 229 5.17 6.45 -1.44
CA GLY A 229 4.77 5.03 -1.51
C GLY A 229 3.43 4.87 -2.25
N LEU A 230 3.41 4.06 -3.30
CA LEU A 230 2.22 3.85 -4.13
C LEU A 230 1.96 2.36 -4.39
N LEU A 231 0.72 1.93 -4.12
CA LEU A 231 0.21 0.65 -4.61
C LEU A 231 -0.13 0.81 -6.09
N CYS A 232 0.38 -0.04 -6.98
CA CYS A 232 0.42 0.30 -8.39
C CYS A 232 0.03 -0.81 -9.39
N GLU A 233 -0.12 -2.06 -8.97
CA GLU A 233 -0.37 -3.18 -9.89
C GLU A 233 -1.80 -3.23 -10.45
N ARG A 234 -2.70 -2.34 -9.98
CA ARG A 234 -4.10 -2.27 -10.41
C ARG A 234 -4.42 -0.91 -11.00
N ASP A 235 -5.07 -0.88 -12.17
CA ASP A 235 -5.60 0.35 -12.76
C ASP A 235 -6.96 0.73 -12.17
N LEU A 236 -6.99 1.84 -11.42
CA LEU A 236 -8.20 2.42 -10.85
C LEU A 236 -8.88 3.42 -11.77
N THR A 237 -8.16 3.92 -12.78
CA THR A 237 -8.55 5.09 -13.57
C THR A 237 -9.13 4.74 -14.95
N GLY A 238 -8.89 3.50 -15.42
CA GLY A 238 -9.17 3.09 -16.79
C GLY A 238 -8.18 3.66 -17.83
N CYS A 239 -7.09 4.31 -17.36
CA CYS A 239 -6.04 4.90 -18.18
C CYS A 239 -4.67 4.25 -17.91
N GLY A 240 -4.65 3.06 -17.27
CA GLY A 240 -3.44 2.32 -16.96
C GLY A 240 -2.64 1.92 -18.19
N ILE A 241 -1.37 1.69 -17.98
CA ILE A 241 -0.45 1.16 -19.00
C ILE A 241 -0.72 -0.34 -19.14
N GLU A 242 -0.87 -0.81 -20.38
CA GLU A 242 -0.95 -2.23 -20.67
C GLU A 242 0.44 -2.85 -20.57
N VAL A 243 0.55 -3.92 -19.82
CA VAL A 243 1.77 -4.67 -19.55
C VAL A 243 1.51 -6.17 -19.70
N GLU A 244 2.53 -6.92 -19.98
CA GLU A 244 2.53 -8.36 -19.79
C GLU A 244 2.76 -8.66 -18.32
N PHE A 245 1.87 -9.43 -17.68
CA PHE A 245 1.91 -9.80 -16.29
C PHE A 245 1.42 -11.23 -16.11
N PHE A 246 2.27 -12.12 -15.58
CA PHE A 246 2.05 -13.56 -15.54
C PHE A 246 1.62 -14.15 -16.88
N GLY A 247 2.28 -13.69 -17.97
CA GLY A 247 2.03 -14.16 -19.33
C GLY A 247 0.72 -13.68 -19.96
N GLU A 248 -0.06 -12.82 -19.31
CA GLU A 248 -1.29 -12.25 -19.82
C GLU A 248 -1.27 -10.71 -19.84
N PRO A 249 -2.02 -10.07 -20.75
CA PRO A 249 -2.18 -8.62 -20.72
C PRO A 249 -2.90 -8.16 -19.44
N ALA A 250 -2.29 -7.22 -18.73
CA ALA A 250 -2.82 -6.59 -17.54
C ALA A 250 -2.72 -5.06 -17.63
N ARG A 251 -3.46 -4.33 -16.78
CA ARG A 251 -3.37 -2.88 -16.72
C ARG A 251 -2.87 -2.41 -15.37
N MET A 252 -1.70 -1.75 -15.39
CA MET A 252 -1.06 -1.17 -14.22
C MET A 252 -1.06 0.35 -14.23
N MET A 253 -0.95 0.95 -13.03
CA MET A 253 -0.81 2.40 -12.91
C MET A 253 0.57 2.85 -13.39
N GLY A 254 0.62 3.70 -14.43
CA GLY A 254 1.85 4.33 -14.91
C GLY A 254 2.37 5.48 -14.03
N GLY A 255 1.64 5.81 -12.94
CA GLY A 255 1.96 6.92 -12.04
C GLY A 255 3.36 6.87 -11.44
N PRO A 256 3.80 5.76 -10.86
CA PRO A 256 5.15 5.64 -10.30
C PRO A 256 6.25 5.92 -11.32
N ALA A 257 6.17 5.31 -12.52
CA ALA A 257 7.12 5.53 -13.61
C ALA A 257 7.10 6.98 -14.11
N ALA A 258 5.89 7.57 -14.24
CA ALA A 258 5.74 8.96 -14.69
C ALA A 258 6.30 9.97 -13.66
N LEU A 259 6.16 9.70 -12.36
CA LEU A 259 6.75 10.51 -11.30
C LEU A 259 8.28 10.44 -11.34
N ALA A 260 8.84 9.23 -11.43
CA ALA A 260 10.29 9.03 -11.50
C ALA A 260 10.89 9.71 -12.74
N GLU A 261 10.28 9.53 -13.92
CA GLU A 261 10.71 10.16 -15.17
C GLU A 261 10.68 11.69 -15.09
N GLN A 262 9.64 12.26 -14.47
CA GLN A 262 9.46 13.71 -14.40
C GLN A 262 10.35 14.39 -13.34
N THR A 263 10.70 13.69 -12.27
CA THR A 263 11.34 14.28 -11.09
C THR A 263 12.80 13.87 -10.92
N GLY A 264 13.26 12.81 -11.62
CA GLY A 264 14.57 12.20 -11.40
C GLY A 264 14.65 11.36 -10.12
N ALA A 265 13.51 11.13 -9.45
CA ALA A 265 13.43 10.28 -8.28
C ALA A 265 13.75 8.82 -8.63
N ALA A 266 14.31 8.08 -7.69
CA ALA A 266 14.59 6.66 -7.85
C ALA A 266 13.27 5.86 -7.80
N LEU A 267 12.94 5.10 -8.84
CA LEU A 267 11.82 4.16 -8.85
C LEU A 267 12.30 2.82 -8.33
N MET A 268 11.87 2.45 -7.13
CA MET A 268 12.28 1.22 -6.47
C MET A 268 11.05 0.35 -6.17
N PRO A 269 10.93 -0.83 -6.80
CA PRO A 269 9.87 -1.77 -6.46
C PRO A 269 10.06 -2.32 -5.04
N VAL A 270 8.95 -2.59 -4.35
CA VAL A 270 8.99 -3.19 -3.01
C VAL A 270 7.96 -4.31 -2.94
N THR A 271 8.38 -5.50 -2.53
CA THR A 271 7.50 -6.65 -2.29
C THR A 271 7.48 -7.00 -0.82
N LEU A 272 6.33 -7.43 -0.32
CA LEU A 272 6.06 -7.62 1.10
C LEU A 272 5.42 -8.99 1.34
N TRP A 273 5.75 -9.65 2.44
CA TRP A 273 5.15 -10.94 2.80
C TRP A 273 5.08 -11.13 4.31
N TYR A 274 4.47 -12.23 4.72
CA TYR A 274 4.48 -12.66 6.12
C TYR A 274 5.44 -13.81 6.33
N GLU A 275 6.26 -13.74 7.37
CA GLU A 275 7.22 -14.76 7.76
C GLU A 275 6.95 -15.17 9.22
N GLY A 276 6.06 -16.14 9.41
CA GLY A 276 5.55 -16.45 10.73
C GLY A 276 4.89 -15.25 11.39
N GLU A 277 5.40 -14.85 12.56
CA GLU A 277 4.95 -13.63 13.25
C GLU A 277 5.60 -12.34 12.73
N ASN A 278 6.63 -12.46 11.87
CA ASN A 278 7.37 -11.34 11.31
C ASN A 278 6.75 -10.81 10.00
N TRP A 279 7.26 -9.67 9.55
CA TRP A 279 6.96 -9.05 8.26
C TRP A 279 8.22 -9.08 7.41
N GLY A 280 8.12 -9.60 6.21
CA GLY A 280 9.16 -9.57 5.21
C GLY A 280 8.99 -8.38 4.27
N ALA A 281 10.10 -7.77 3.87
CA ALA A 281 10.15 -6.73 2.86
C ALA A 281 11.38 -6.91 1.98
N HIS A 282 11.22 -6.82 0.67
CA HIS A 282 12.34 -6.74 -0.26
C HIS A 282 12.24 -5.44 -1.05
N ILE A 283 13.21 -4.57 -0.86
CA ILE A 283 13.39 -3.36 -1.67
C ILE A 283 14.29 -3.75 -2.82
N HIS A 284 13.72 -3.77 -4.03
CA HIS A 284 14.43 -4.18 -5.24
C HIS A 284 15.30 -3.04 -5.79
N GLN A 285 16.16 -3.38 -6.75
CA GLN A 285 16.99 -2.40 -7.44
C GLN A 285 16.17 -1.33 -8.14
N GLU A 286 16.75 -0.14 -8.26
CA GLU A 286 16.15 0.97 -8.99
C GLU A 286 15.88 0.60 -10.44
N ILE A 287 14.68 0.90 -10.92
CA ILE A 287 14.32 0.83 -12.33
C ILE A 287 14.78 2.12 -13.00
N PRO A 288 15.80 2.06 -13.89
CA PRO A 288 16.36 3.25 -14.52
C PRO A 288 15.40 3.85 -15.54
N VAL A 289 15.41 5.18 -15.66
CA VAL A 289 14.72 5.86 -16.75
C VAL A 289 15.46 5.59 -18.07
N PRO A 290 14.81 5.07 -19.12
CA PRO A 290 15.43 4.83 -20.42
C PRO A 290 16.04 6.12 -21.00
N LYS A 291 17.26 6.01 -21.55
CA LYS A 291 17.96 7.17 -22.14
C LYS A 291 17.31 7.67 -23.43
N THR A 292 16.71 6.77 -24.21
CA THR A 292 16.10 7.04 -25.51
C THR A 292 14.59 6.82 -25.49
N GLY A 293 13.89 7.33 -26.47
CA GLY A 293 12.43 7.20 -26.62
C GLY A 293 11.66 8.41 -26.14
N THR A 294 10.41 8.50 -26.57
CA THR A 294 9.46 9.53 -26.11
C THR A 294 9.05 9.27 -24.66
N ARG A 295 8.53 10.30 -23.98
CA ARG A 295 8.07 10.17 -22.60
C ARG A 295 7.06 9.02 -22.39
N PRO A 296 6.02 8.84 -23.22
CA PRO A 296 5.12 7.69 -23.11
C PRO A 296 5.83 6.34 -23.24
N GLN A 297 6.79 6.23 -24.18
CA GLN A 297 7.55 5.00 -24.37
C GLN A 297 8.43 4.68 -23.14
N LYS A 298 9.08 5.69 -22.56
CA LYS A 298 9.87 5.53 -21.32
C LYS A 298 8.98 5.04 -20.15
N ILE A 299 7.84 5.67 -19.96
CA ILE A 299 6.88 5.28 -18.90
C ILE A 299 6.39 3.86 -19.12
N ALA A 300 6.02 3.47 -20.34
CA ALA A 300 5.58 2.12 -20.66
C ALA A 300 6.69 1.09 -20.37
N ALA A 301 7.93 1.35 -20.80
CA ALA A 301 9.05 0.46 -20.56
C ALA A 301 9.37 0.29 -19.06
N MET A 302 9.37 1.38 -18.30
CA MET A 302 9.54 1.33 -16.84
C MET A 302 8.41 0.61 -16.13
N THR A 303 7.15 0.79 -16.58
CA THR A 303 5.99 0.10 -16.01
C THR A 303 6.05 -1.40 -16.32
N GLN A 304 6.49 -1.79 -17.52
CA GLN A 304 6.71 -3.19 -17.86
C GLN A 304 7.82 -3.83 -17.03
N GLN A 305 8.91 -3.12 -16.81
CA GLN A 305 9.98 -3.62 -15.93
C GLN A 305 9.50 -3.75 -14.48
N LEU A 306 8.70 -2.79 -14.00
CA LEU A 306 8.06 -2.86 -12.70
C LEU A 306 7.17 -4.10 -12.59
N ALA A 307 6.33 -4.39 -13.62
CA ALA A 307 5.49 -5.58 -13.67
C ALA A 307 6.31 -6.86 -13.46
N ARG A 308 7.42 -7.03 -14.17
CA ARG A 308 8.30 -8.21 -14.05
C ARG A 308 8.87 -8.39 -12.65
N VAL A 309 9.32 -7.31 -12.03
CA VAL A 309 9.86 -7.38 -10.65
C VAL A 309 8.75 -7.75 -9.65
N LEU A 310 7.54 -7.20 -9.83
CA LEU A 310 6.40 -7.55 -8.97
C LEU A 310 5.95 -9.00 -9.19
N GLU A 311 6.01 -9.53 -10.42
CA GLU A 311 5.74 -10.95 -10.71
C GLU A 311 6.64 -11.87 -9.88
N GLU A 312 7.95 -11.62 -9.89
CA GLU A 312 8.93 -12.42 -9.15
C GLU A 312 8.62 -12.43 -7.64
N GLY A 313 8.34 -11.27 -7.06
CA GLY A 313 8.01 -11.17 -5.64
C GLY A 313 6.67 -11.82 -5.28
N ILE A 314 5.64 -11.65 -6.11
CA ILE A 314 4.33 -12.28 -5.92
C ILE A 314 4.43 -13.80 -6.08
N ALA A 315 5.17 -14.29 -7.09
CA ALA A 315 5.35 -15.72 -7.32
C ALA A 315 6.04 -16.42 -6.12
N THR A 316 6.91 -15.71 -5.40
CA THR A 316 7.59 -16.24 -4.22
C THR A 316 6.63 -16.40 -3.02
N HIS A 317 5.67 -15.51 -2.86
CA HIS A 317 4.71 -15.49 -1.75
C HIS A 317 3.28 -15.22 -2.22
N PRO A 318 2.71 -16.08 -3.09
CA PRO A 318 1.43 -15.82 -3.75
C PRO A 318 0.25 -15.70 -2.79
N GLN A 319 0.31 -16.38 -1.63
CA GLN A 319 -0.70 -16.27 -0.57
C GLN A 319 -0.79 -14.87 0.04
N ASP A 320 0.25 -14.05 -0.09
CA ASP A 320 0.31 -12.71 0.48
C ASP A 320 -0.08 -11.61 -0.53
N TRP A 321 -0.41 -11.97 -1.76
CA TRP A 321 -0.96 -11.05 -2.74
C TRP A 321 -2.48 -10.92 -2.60
N HIS A 322 -2.92 -9.82 -2.03
CA HIS A 322 -4.31 -9.56 -1.61
C HIS A 322 -5.17 -9.01 -2.77
N MET A 323 -5.06 -9.60 -3.96
CA MET A 323 -5.73 -9.09 -5.15
C MET A 323 -7.10 -9.74 -5.37
N LEU A 324 -8.13 -9.18 -4.70
CA LEU A 324 -9.52 -9.59 -4.82
C LEU A 324 -10.26 -8.86 -5.96
N GLN A 325 -9.55 -8.04 -6.74
CA GLN A 325 -10.08 -7.25 -7.85
C GLN A 325 -9.45 -7.66 -9.17
N LYS A 326 -10.07 -7.20 -10.26
CA LYS A 326 -9.64 -7.46 -11.63
C LYS A 326 -8.39 -6.66 -11.97
N VAL A 327 -7.37 -7.33 -12.50
CA VAL A 327 -6.10 -6.75 -12.96
C VAL A 327 -5.91 -7.03 -14.44
N PHE A 328 -6.23 -8.24 -14.86
CA PHE A 328 -6.00 -8.73 -16.21
C PHE A 328 -7.07 -8.23 -17.18
N VAL A 329 -6.64 -7.90 -18.41
CA VAL A 329 -7.52 -7.36 -19.47
C VAL A 329 -8.69 -8.30 -19.75
N ALA A 330 -8.43 -9.61 -19.76
CA ALA A 330 -9.46 -10.64 -19.99
C ALA A 330 -10.62 -10.60 -18.98
N ASP A 331 -10.36 -10.10 -17.75
CA ASP A 331 -11.38 -10.02 -16.70
C ASP A 331 -12.15 -8.69 -16.70
N LEU A 332 -11.64 -7.67 -17.41
CA LEU A 332 -12.23 -6.34 -17.39
C LEU A 332 -13.51 -6.26 -18.23
N PRO A 333 -14.53 -5.47 -17.81
CA PRO A 333 -15.71 -5.24 -18.64
C PRO A 333 -15.33 -4.56 -19.97
N ALA A 334 -15.90 -4.98 -21.07
CA ALA A 334 -15.62 -4.48 -22.44
C ALA A 334 -15.66 -2.92 -22.55
N GLY A 335 -16.47 -2.24 -21.75
CA GLY A 335 -16.57 -0.77 -21.73
C GLY A 335 -15.44 -0.02 -20.99
N ARG A 336 -14.55 -0.70 -20.28
CA ARG A 336 -13.37 -0.10 -19.61
C ARG A 336 -12.11 -0.08 -20.49
N LEU A 337 -12.14 -0.72 -21.64
CA LEU A 337 -11.01 -0.74 -22.58
C LEU A 337 -11.02 0.54 -23.40
N ARG A 338 -10.55 1.67 -22.83
CA ARG A 338 -10.25 2.86 -23.64
C ARG A 338 -8.95 2.60 -24.41
N PRO A 339 -8.90 2.89 -25.73
CA PRO A 339 -7.65 2.78 -26.48
C PRO A 339 -6.58 3.67 -25.84
N ALA A 340 -5.37 3.15 -25.71
CA ALA A 340 -4.21 3.92 -25.29
C ALA A 340 -4.05 5.12 -26.23
N GLY A 341 -4.17 6.35 -25.67
CA GLY A 341 -3.91 7.56 -26.47
C GLY A 341 -4.96 8.67 -26.43
N ARG A 342 -6.14 8.49 -25.86
CA ARG A 342 -7.08 9.62 -25.67
C ARG A 342 -6.94 10.21 -24.26
N GLN A 343 -6.41 11.44 -24.20
CA GLN A 343 -6.51 12.28 -23.01
C GLN A 343 -7.96 12.43 -22.58
N PRO A 344 -8.27 12.45 -21.26
CA PRO A 344 -9.61 12.79 -20.80
C PRO A 344 -9.97 14.21 -21.29
N PRO A 345 -11.25 14.48 -21.64
CA PRO A 345 -11.70 15.82 -21.90
C PRO A 345 -11.45 16.70 -20.66
N PRO A 346 -11.12 17.98 -20.83
CA PRO A 346 -11.01 18.92 -19.72
C PRO A 346 -12.33 18.91 -18.96
N ALA A 347 -12.25 18.78 -17.65
CA ALA A 347 -13.42 18.93 -16.79
C ALA A 347 -13.92 20.38 -16.94
N GLY A 348 -15.12 20.52 -17.51
CA GLY A 348 -15.87 21.76 -17.52
C GLY A 348 -16.40 22.10 -16.14
#